data_b61374558d532c536ab696e259a3278a
#
_entry.id   b61374558d532c536ab696e259a3278a
#
_cell.length_a   1.000
_cell.length_b   1.000
_cell.length_c   1.000
_cell.angle_alpha   90.00
_cell.angle_beta   90.00
_cell.angle_gamma   90.00
#
_symmetry.space_group_name_H-M   'P 1'
#
loop_
_entity.id
_entity.type
_entity.pdbx_description
1 polymer ?
#
loop_
_entity_poly.entity_id
_entity_poly.type
_entity_poly.pdbx_seq_one_letter_code
_entity_poly.pdbx_strand_id
1 'polypeptide(L)'
;MNALRTLVVEDDAMIAGLLAETLEGLGHAVCAVETNFARAVAAASRWHPDLMIVDVGLGETSGIAAVKEILSSSFVPYVFVTGSALSDLSVGPDTVLLRKPFRVSDLDQAIQMALSAASACDRVAE
;
A
#
# COMPACT_ATOMS: atom_id res chain seq x y z
N MET A 1 0.32 20.48 -1.70
CA MET A 1 0.44 19.01 -1.64
C MET A 1 0.32 18.55 -0.21
N ASN A 2 -0.58 17.61 0.04
CA ASN A 2 -0.84 17.13 1.40
C ASN A 2 0.07 15.95 1.74
N ALA A 3 0.68 16.02 2.91
CA ALA A 3 1.42 14.89 3.44
C ALA A 3 0.43 13.79 3.84
N LEU A 4 0.71 12.57 3.43
CA LEU A 4 -0.12 11.42 3.74
C LEU A 4 0.51 10.61 4.88
N ARG A 5 -0.34 10.10 5.76
CA ARG A 5 0.09 9.14 6.78
C ARG A 5 0.06 7.77 6.11
N THR A 6 1.21 7.15 5.98
CA THR A 6 1.37 5.94 5.18
C THR A 6 1.72 4.75 6.04
N LEU A 7 1.03 3.64 5.82
CA LEU A 7 1.37 2.34 6.40
C LEU A 7 2.15 1.55 5.35
N VAL A 8 3.33 1.07 5.71
CA VAL A 8 4.15 0.21 4.85
C VAL A 8 4.06 -1.22 5.36
N VAL A 9 3.70 -2.15 4.47
CA VAL A 9 3.61 -3.57 4.80
C VAL A 9 4.58 -4.33 3.89
N GLU A 10 5.69 -4.79 4.46
CA GLU A 10 6.78 -5.42 3.71
C GLU A 10 7.57 -6.31 4.65
N ASP A 11 7.75 -7.58 4.30
CA ASP A 11 8.46 -8.52 5.16
C ASP A 11 9.99 -8.43 5.05
N ASP A 12 10.52 -7.83 4.00
CA ASP A 12 11.95 -7.58 3.85
C ASP A 12 12.30 -6.25 4.50
N ALA A 13 13.07 -6.28 5.59
CA ALA A 13 13.39 -5.08 6.36
C ALA A 13 14.15 -4.03 5.53
N MET A 14 15.02 -4.48 4.63
CA MET A 14 15.78 -3.55 3.79
C MET A 14 14.86 -2.83 2.80
N ILE A 15 13.98 -3.56 2.16
CA ILE A 15 13.03 -2.97 1.22
C ILE A 15 12.06 -2.05 1.94
N ALA A 16 11.59 -2.46 3.13
CA ALA A 16 10.71 -1.64 3.96
C ALA A 16 11.38 -0.31 4.32
N GLY A 17 12.66 -0.34 4.68
CA GLY A 17 13.43 0.86 4.99
C GLY A 17 13.56 1.80 3.78
N LEU A 18 13.83 1.23 2.60
CA LEU A 18 13.91 2.01 1.37
C LEU A 18 12.58 2.65 1.01
N LEU A 19 11.49 1.92 1.17
CA LEU A 19 10.16 2.46 0.93
C LEU A 19 9.86 3.62 1.88
N ALA A 20 10.17 3.44 3.17
CA ALA A 20 9.94 4.48 4.16
C ALA A 20 10.73 5.74 3.83
N GLU A 21 12.01 5.61 3.50
CA GLU A 21 12.85 6.75 3.12
C GLU A 21 12.30 7.45 1.88
N THR A 22 11.88 6.67 0.88
CA THR A 22 11.34 7.23 -0.36
C THR A 22 10.06 8.00 -0.11
N LEU A 23 9.16 7.46 0.72
CA LEU A 23 7.92 8.13 1.06
C LEU A 23 8.18 9.43 1.81
N GLU A 24 9.12 9.41 2.75
CA GLU A 24 9.49 10.61 3.50
C GLU A 24 10.11 11.66 2.58
N GLY A 25 10.92 11.21 1.61
CA GLY A 25 11.49 12.11 0.60
C GLY A 25 10.44 12.76 -0.29
N LEU A 26 9.30 12.10 -0.48
CA LEU A 26 8.16 12.65 -1.22
C LEU A 26 7.27 13.54 -0.35
N GLY A 27 7.59 13.70 0.92
CA GLY A 27 6.85 14.56 1.83
C GLY A 27 5.76 13.85 2.62
N HIS A 28 5.70 12.53 2.59
CA HIS A 28 4.71 11.77 3.34
C HIS A 28 5.28 11.29 4.66
N ALA A 29 4.42 11.05 5.64
CA ALA A 29 4.81 10.48 6.93
C ALA A 29 4.57 8.97 6.90
N VAL A 30 5.47 8.21 7.53
CA VAL A 30 5.29 6.77 7.68
C VAL A 30 4.85 6.52 9.12
N CYS A 31 3.60 6.14 9.31
CA CYS A 31 3.04 5.94 10.65
C CYS A 31 3.38 4.56 11.23
N ALA A 32 3.64 3.58 10.38
CA ALA A 32 4.06 2.26 10.82
C ALA A 32 4.66 1.47 9.66
N VAL A 33 5.56 0.54 10.00
CA VAL A 33 6.10 -0.44 9.07
C VAL A 33 5.84 -1.80 9.70
N GLU A 34 5.05 -2.63 9.02
CA GLU A 34 4.70 -3.95 9.54
C GLU A 34 5.12 -5.04 8.58
N THR A 35 5.38 -6.22 9.13
CA THR A 35 6.02 -7.30 8.37
C THR A 35 5.11 -8.49 8.12
N ASN A 36 3.90 -8.51 8.69
CA ASN A 36 3.00 -9.65 8.52
C ASN A 36 1.54 -9.22 8.54
N PHE A 37 0.68 -10.16 8.18
CA PHE A 37 -0.76 -9.95 8.06
C PHE A 37 -1.38 -9.38 9.35
N ALA A 38 -1.18 -10.06 10.47
CA ALA A 38 -1.84 -9.68 11.72
C ALA A 38 -1.42 -8.29 12.18
N ARG A 39 -0.14 -7.97 12.08
CA ARG A 39 0.38 -6.67 12.47
C ARG A 39 -0.07 -5.56 11.54
N ALA A 40 -0.18 -5.86 10.24
CA ALA A 40 -0.68 -4.90 9.26
C ALA A 40 -2.12 -4.51 9.57
N VAL A 41 -2.97 -5.49 9.83
CA VAL A 41 -4.38 -5.24 10.18
C VAL A 41 -4.49 -4.43 11.47
N ALA A 42 -3.71 -4.80 12.48
CA ALA A 42 -3.71 -4.07 13.75
C ALA A 42 -3.24 -2.62 13.58
N ALA A 43 -2.19 -2.40 12.78
CA ALA A 43 -1.65 -1.07 12.53
C ALA A 43 -2.66 -0.18 11.79
N ALA A 44 -3.34 -0.75 10.79
CA ALA A 44 -4.37 -0.01 10.05
C ALA A 44 -5.50 0.44 10.97
N SER A 45 -5.93 -0.42 11.87
CA SER A 45 -6.96 -0.10 12.85
C SER A 45 -6.50 0.97 13.84
N ARG A 46 -5.23 0.88 14.27
CA ARG A 46 -4.68 1.80 15.27
C ARG A 46 -4.38 3.18 14.71
N TRP A 47 -3.76 3.24 13.53
CA TRP A 47 -3.20 4.47 13.00
C TRP A 47 -4.09 5.18 11.98
N HIS A 48 -5.09 4.49 11.43
CA HIS A 48 -5.98 5.03 10.39
C HIS A 48 -5.20 5.73 9.28
N PRO A 49 -4.33 4.98 8.56
CA PRO A 49 -3.49 5.61 7.54
C PRO A 49 -4.31 6.17 6.38
N ASP A 50 -3.74 7.14 5.70
CA ASP A 50 -4.33 7.74 4.49
C ASP A 50 -4.00 6.93 3.25
N LEU A 51 -2.97 6.09 3.34
CA LEU A 51 -2.45 5.31 2.21
C LEU A 51 -1.72 4.09 2.76
N MET A 52 -1.79 2.98 2.02
CA MET A 52 -1.00 1.78 2.32
C MET A 52 -0.13 1.42 1.13
N ILE A 53 1.13 1.08 1.39
CA ILE A 53 2.03 0.49 0.39
C ILE A 53 2.29 -0.95 0.86
N VAL A 54 1.82 -1.92 0.10
CA VAL A 54 1.73 -3.30 0.57
C VAL A 54 2.42 -4.26 -0.41
N ASP A 55 3.42 -5.00 0.09
CA ASP A 55 4.02 -6.08 -0.69
C ASP A 55 3.00 -7.22 -0.81
N VAL A 56 2.83 -7.72 -2.02
CA VAL A 56 1.92 -8.83 -2.30
C VAL A 56 2.34 -10.08 -1.53
N GLY A 57 3.64 -10.36 -1.46
CA GLY A 57 4.14 -11.54 -0.74
C GLY A 57 4.60 -11.19 0.66
N LEU A 58 3.95 -11.74 1.68
CA LEU A 58 4.30 -11.52 3.08
C LEU A 58 4.69 -12.85 3.73
N GLY A 59 5.72 -13.50 3.19
CA GLY A 59 6.15 -14.80 3.69
C GLY A 59 5.05 -15.85 3.49
N GLU A 60 4.48 -16.34 4.59
CA GLU A 60 3.44 -17.36 4.53
C GLU A 60 2.05 -16.82 4.21
N THR A 61 1.88 -15.49 4.25
CA THR A 61 0.58 -14.87 3.99
C THR A 61 0.67 -13.94 2.78
N SER A 62 -0.45 -13.35 2.41
CA SER A 62 -0.54 -12.48 1.25
C SER A 62 -0.88 -11.06 1.64
N GLY A 63 -0.19 -10.09 1.02
CA GLY A 63 -0.54 -8.68 1.15
C GLY A 63 -1.93 -8.41 0.62
N ILE A 64 -2.36 -9.15 -0.39
CA ILE A 64 -3.71 -9.03 -0.94
C ILE A 64 -4.75 -9.39 0.13
N ALA A 65 -4.51 -10.48 0.85
CA ALA A 65 -5.40 -10.90 1.94
C ALA A 65 -5.43 -9.85 3.07
N ALA A 66 -4.27 -9.25 3.38
CA ALA A 66 -4.21 -8.22 4.41
C ALA A 66 -5.05 -7.00 4.02
N VAL A 67 -4.94 -6.55 2.76
CA VAL A 67 -5.73 -5.42 2.28
C VAL A 67 -7.21 -5.73 2.31
N LYS A 68 -7.61 -6.92 1.89
CA LYS A 68 -9.03 -7.33 1.94
C LYS A 68 -9.58 -7.24 3.36
N GLU A 69 -8.81 -7.72 4.34
CA GLU A 69 -9.23 -7.68 5.73
C GLU A 69 -9.37 -6.24 6.22
N ILE A 70 -8.39 -5.39 5.91
CA ILE A 70 -8.41 -3.98 6.30
C ILE A 70 -9.60 -3.26 5.68
N LEU A 71 -9.85 -3.48 4.39
CA LEU A 71 -10.94 -2.83 3.68
C LEU A 71 -12.31 -3.29 4.15
N SER A 72 -12.39 -4.43 4.84
CA SER A 72 -13.67 -4.88 5.41
C SER A 72 -14.14 -3.97 6.53
N SER A 73 -13.24 -3.22 7.16
CA SER A 73 -13.58 -2.30 8.26
C SER A 73 -13.70 -0.85 7.79
N SER A 74 -12.80 -0.40 6.92
CA SER A 74 -12.85 0.97 6.39
C SER A 74 -11.99 1.04 5.13
N PHE A 75 -12.37 1.92 4.22
CA PHE A 75 -11.62 2.07 2.98
C PHE A 75 -10.33 2.88 3.22
N VAL A 76 -9.22 2.37 2.70
CA VAL A 76 -7.92 3.06 2.68
C VAL A 76 -7.33 2.88 1.28
N PRO A 77 -6.92 3.96 0.61
CA PRO A 77 -6.21 3.82 -0.66
C PRO A 77 -4.95 2.99 -0.51
N TYR A 78 -4.61 2.19 -1.51
CA TYR A 78 -3.48 1.29 -1.41
C TYR A 78 -2.78 1.09 -2.74
N VAL A 79 -1.48 0.77 -2.67
CA VAL A 79 -0.65 0.40 -3.81
C VAL A 79 -0.01 -0.95 -3.46
N PHE A 80 -0.17 -1.95 -4.32
CA PHE A 80 0.54 -3.21 -4.16
C PHE A 80 1.92 -3.11 -4.82
N VAL A 81 2.91 -3.65 -4.14
CA VAL A 81 4.27 -3.77 -4.66
C VAL A 81 4.56 -5.25 -4.87
N THR A 82 5.10 -5.60 -6.03
CA THR A 82 5.35 -7.01 -6.35
C THR A 82 6.64 -7.19 -7.14
N GLY A 83 7.34 -8.29 -6.85
CA GLY A 83 8.47 -8.74 -7.67
C GLY A 83 8.06 -9.81 -8.67
N SER A 84 6.81 -10.27 -8.59
CA SER A 84 6.29 -11.36 -9.41
C SER A 84 5.65 -10.88 -10.70
N ALA A 85 5.42 -11.82 -11.62
CA ALA A 85 4.67 -11.52 -12.84
C ALA A 85 3.22 -11.16 -12.48
N LEU A 86 2.69 -10.13 -13.14
CA LEU A 86 1.34 -9.63 -12.84
C LEU A 86 0.26 -10.66 -13.14
N SER A 87 0.50 -11.56 -14.09
CA SER A 87 -0.47 -12.60 -14.46
C SER A 87 -0.74 -13.59 -13.34
N ASP A 88 0.14 -13.67 -12.34
CA ASP A 88 0.00 -14.59 -11.23
C ASP A 88 -0.83 -14.01 -10.08
N LEU A 89 -1.27 -12.76 -10.22
CA LEU A 89 -1.96 -12.06 -9.14
C LEU A 89 -3.46 -12.06 -9.36
N SER A 90 -4.20 -12.41 -8.30
CA SER A 90 -5.66 -12.41 -8.31
C SER A 90 -6.18 -11.07 -7.80
N VAL A 91 -6.01 -10.03 -8.60
CA VAL A 91 -6.44 -8.67 -8.25
C VAL A 91 -7.35 -8.10 -9.32
N GLY A 92 -8.18 -7.15 -8.94
CA GLY A 92 -9.09 -6.50 -9.86
C GLY A 92 -8.38 -5.57 -10.84
N PRO A 93 -9.06 -5.19 -11.94
CA PRO A 93 -8.45 -4.34 -12.97
C PRO A 93 -8.14 -2.92 -12.49
N ASP A 94 -8.81 -2.46 -11.44
CA ASP A 94 -8.59 -1.10 -10.91
C ASP A 94 -7.51 -1.05 -9.84
N THR A 95 -6.87 -2.17 -9.56
CA THR A 95 -5.82 -2.25 -8.55
C THR A 95 -4.54 -1.63 -9.07
N VAL A 96 -3.93 -0.77 -8.25
CA VAL A 96 -2.65 -0.14 -8.60
C VAL A 96 -1.52 -1.08 -8.18
N LEU A 97 -0.69 -1.45 -9.14
CA LEU A 97 0.44 -2.34 -8.94
C LEU A 97 1.74 -1.63 -9.29
N LEU A 98 2.73 -1.78 -8.42
CA LEU A 98 4.07 -1.24 -8.63
C LEU A 98 5.05 -2.40 -8.65
N ARG A 99 5.73 -2.60 -9.77
CA ARG A 99 6.64 -3.73 -9.95
C ARG A 99 8.05 -3.38 -9.49
N LYS A 100 8.66 -4.26 -8.73
CA LYS A 100 10.08 -4.12 -8.32
C LYS A 100 11.01 -4.52 -9.48
N PRO A 101 12.15 -3.86 -9.69
CA PRO A 101 12.56 -2.62 -9.04
C PRO A 101 11.82 -1.42 -9.61
N PHE A 102 11.61 -0.39 -8.81
CA PHE A 102 10.91 0.81 -9.24
C PHE A 102 11.69 2.07 -8.88
N ARG A 103 11.37 3.17 -9.57
CA ARG A 103 11.96 4.48 -9.32
C ARG A 103 11.06 5.27 -8.37
N VAL A 104 11.62 6.33 -7.78
CA VAL A 104 10.85 7.25 -6.95
C VAL A 104 9.64 7.80 -7.73
N SER A 105 9.86 8.17 -9.00
CA SER A 105 8.78 8.69 -9.85
C SER A 105 7.68 7.65 -10.08
N ASP A 106 8.03 6.37 -10.18
CA ASP A 106 7.05 5.30 -10.35
C ASP A 106 6.18 5.17 -9.11
N LEU A 107 6.79 5.26 -7.93
CA LEU A 107 6.05 5.20 -6.66
C LEU A 107 5.11 6.40 -6.54
N ASP A 108 5.61 7.60 -6.83
CA ASP A 108 4.79 8.81 -6.77
C ASP A 108 3.59 8.72 -7.70
N GLN A 109 3.81 8.25 -8.93
CA GLN A 109 2.72 8.08 -9.90
C GLN A 109 1.70 7.05 -9.42
N ALA A 110 2.17 5.93 -8.85
CA ALA A 110 1.28 4.90 -8.32
C ALA A 110 0.42 5.46 -7.17
N ILE A 111 1.01 6.28 -6.30
CA ILE A 111 0.28 6.93 -5.22
C ILE A 111 -0.82 7.83 -5.78
N GLN A 112 -0.49 8.64 -6.79
CA GLN A 112 -1.48 9.52 -7.40
C GLN A 112 -2.64 8.72 -8.03
N MET A 113 -2.32 7.61 -8.66
CA MET A 113 -3.33 6.73 -9.24
C MET A 113 -4.24 6.13 -8.17
N ALA A 114 -3.66 5.70 -7.04
CA ALA A 114 -4.43 5.13 -5.93
C ALA A 114 -5.37 6.18 -5.32
N LEU A 115 -4.88 7.40 -5.16
CA LEU A 115 -5.70 8.49 -4.62
C LEU A 115 -6.83 8.89 -5.57
N SER A 116 -6.57 8.87 -6.86
CA SER A 116 -7.58 9.18 -7.88
C SER A 116 -8.67 8.12 -7.89
N ALA A 117 -8.31 6.85 -7.78
CA ALA A 117 -9.26 5.75 -7.71
C ALA A 117 -10.13 5.85 -6.45
N ALA A 118 -9.53 6.23 -5.32
CA ALA A 118 -10.26 6.42 -4.07
C ALA A 118 -11.29 7.54 -4.20
N SER A 119 -10.92 8.67 -4.81
CA SER A 119 -11.84 9.79 -5.03
C SER A 119 -13.01 9.37 -5.92
N ALA A 120 -12.75 8.59 -6.96
CA ALA A 120 -13.80 8.10 -7.84
C ALA A 120 -14.76 7.16 -7.09
N CYS A 121 -14.23 6.31 -6.22
CA CYS A 121 -15.04 5.43 -5.38
C CYS A 121 -15.95 6.22 -4.45
N ASP A 122 -15.43 7.26 -3.81
CA ASP A 122 -16.21 8.12 -2.92
C ASP A 122 -17.37 8.78 -3.65
N ARG A 123 -17.14 9.24 -4.87
CA ARG A 123 -18.21 9.87 -5.67
C ARG A 123 -19.29 8.88 -6.04
N VAL A 124 -18.90 7.65 -6.37
CA VAL A 124 -19.87 6.62 -6.75
C VAL A 124 -20.69 6.19 -5.54
N ALA A 125 -20.09 6.18 -4.35
CA ALA A 125 -20.76 5.78 -3.12
C ALA A 125 -21.85 6.76 -2.70
N GLU A 126 -21.79 7.97 -3.17
CA GLU A 126 -22.80 8.99 -2.90
C GLU A 126 -23.93 8.91 -3.91
#